data_9c171f39942240fc428733715ac08ce7
#
_entry.id   9c171f39942240fc428733715ac08ce7
#
_cell.length_a   1.000
_cell.length_b   1.000
_cell.length_c   1.000
_cell.angle_alpha   90.00
_cell.angle_beta   90.00
_cell.angle_gamma   90.00
#
_symmetry.space_group_name_H-M   'P 1'
#
loop_
_entity.id
_entity.type
_entity.pdbx_description
1 polymer ?
#
loop_
_entity_poly.entity_id
_entity_poly.type
_entity_poly.pdbx_seq_one_letter_code
_entity_poly.pdbx_strand_id
1 'polypeptide(L)'
;MSEPLVIIGNGMAAARLVEELAKRALGRYAIAVIGDEPRLAYNRVLLSSVLAGEATSQEIELKSAAWWRDRGVTVTYGCAADAIDLAARHVHLANGLTVPFSKLVFATGSIPVRLAVPGADIPGVHTFRDSRDVDQLLALGKAKTRVVVVGGGLLGLEAAYGLAKAGAKVTLLHLMESLMERQLDAPAATLLKRLVEDKGIEILLGANTRQIMGGEKVDGVELADGRVIAADAVVFAAGIRPNAMLAKDAGVPVNR
;
A
#
# COMPACT_ATOMS: atom_id res chain seq x y z
N MET A 1 30.65 -8.94 21.11
CA MET A 1 29.50 -9.54 20.38
C MET A 1 28.60 -8.40 19.93
N SER A 2 28.09 -8.46 18.69
CA SER A 2 27.17 -7.45 18.16
C SER A 2 25.81 -7.53 18.89
N GLU A 3 25.18 -6.40 19.13
CA GLU A 3 23.89 -6.31 19.82
C GLU A 3 22.73 -6.69 18.85
N PRO A 4 21.86 -7.67 19.19
CA PRO A 4 20.75 -8.05 18.32
C PRO A 4 19.76 -6.90 18.12
N LEU A 5 19.57 -6.44 16.88
CA LEU A 5 18.60 -5.42 16.48
C LEU A 5 17.61 -6.03 15.50
N VAL A 6 16.34 -6.05 15.87
CA VAL A 6 15.27 -6.49 14.98
C VAL A 6 14.49 -5.28 14.47
N ILE A 7 14.26 -5.24 13.15
CA ILE A 7 13.47 -4.21 12.47
C ILE A 7 12.26 -4.91 11.85
N ILE A 8 11.05 -4.59 12.31
CA ILE A 8 9.80 -5.10 11.76
C ILE A 8 9.29 -4.15 10.68
N GLY A 9 9.23 -4.64 9.46
CA GLY A 9 8.92 -3.92 8.25
C GLY A 9 10.15 -3.81 7.33
N ASN A 10 10.01 -4.34 6.10
CA ASN A 10 11.05 -4.30 5.06
C ASN A 10 10.67 -3.25 4.00
N GLY A 11 10.49 -2.00 4.42
CA GLY A 11 10.15 -0.87 3.55
C GLY A 11 11.28 0.16 3.44
N MET A 12 10.94 1.33 2.86
CA MET A 12 11.89 2.44 2.64
C MET A 12 12.56 2.91 3.94
N ALA A 13 11.80 3.00 5.04
CA ALA A 13 12.32 3.45 6.34
C ALA A 13 13.35 2.45 6.91
N ALA A 14 13.05 1.14 6.84
CA ALA A 14 13.97 0.09 7.28
C ALA A 14 15.25 0.10 6.45
N ALA A 15 15.13 0.15 5.11
CA ALA A 15 16.30 0.21 4.23
C ALA A 15 17.19 1.43 4.52
N ARG A 16 16.59 2.59 4.73
CA ARG A 16 17.33 3.82 5.08
C ARG A 16 17.98 3.71 6.44
N LEU A 17 17.28 3.17 7.46
CA LEU A 17 17.86 2.95 8.79
C LEU A 17 19.08 2.05 8.71
N VAL A 18 18.99 0.91 8.02
CA VAL A 18 20.11 -0.03 7.88
C VAL A 18 21.27 0.62 7.13
N GLU A 19 20.99 1.41 6.08
CA GLU A 19 22.02 2.16 5.37
C GLU A 19 22.78 3.13 6.29
N GLU A 20 22.06 3.85 7.14
CA GLU A 20 22.70 4.78 8.09
C GLU A 20 23.46 4.06 9.21
N LEU A 21 22.94 2.93 9.71
CA LEU A 21 23.64 2.11 10.70
C LEU A 21 24.93 1.49 10.13
N ALA A 22 24.89 1.06 8.86
CA ALA A 22 26.08 0.55 8.19
C ALA A 22 27.18 1.59 8.02
N LYS A 23 26.83 2.88 7.91
CA LYS A 23 27.79 4.00 7.82
C LYS A 23 28.32 4.44 9.18
N ARG A 24 27.46 4.48 10.21
CA ARG A 24 27.73 5.16 11.48
C ARG A 24 28.07 4.21 12.64
N ALA A 25 27.69 2.94 12.53
CA ALA A 25 27.79 1.98 13.62
C ALA A 25 28.13 0.56 13.10
N LEU A 26 29.04 0.47 12.14
CA LEU A 26 29.45 -0.78 11.51
C LEU A 26 29.89 -1.80 12.58
N GLY A 27 29.32 -3.03 12.51
CA GLY A 27 29.64 -4.12 13.44
C GLY A 27 29.02 -4.00 14.84
N ARG A 28 28.37 -2.87 15.18
CA ARG A 28 27.73 -2.69 16.49
C ARG A 28 26.49 -3.59 16.66
N TYR A 29 25.71 -3.77 15.60
CA TYR A 29 24.46 -4.51 15.65
C TYR A 29 24.48 -5.76 14.75
N ALA A 30 23.92 -6.86 15.26
CA ALA A 30 23.48 -7.99 14.45
C ALA A 30 22.03 -7.67 13.98
N ILE A 31 21.88 -7.25 12.73
CA ILE A 31 20.61 -6.70 12.24
C ILE A 31 19.78 -7.80 11.56
N ALA A 32 18.53 -7.98 12.00
CA ALA A 32 17.51 -8.76 11.33
C ALA A 32 16.35 -7.86 10.89
N VAL A 33 15.98 -7.91 9.61
CA VAL A 33 14.83 -7.22 9.03
C VAL A 33 13.77 -8.25 8.70
N ILE A 34 12.51 -7.99 9.10
CA ILE A 34 11.38 -8.90 8.91
C ILE A 34 10.32 -8.18 8.08
N GLY A 35 9.89 -8.78 6.97
CA GLY A 35 8.86 -8.22 6.09
C GLY A 35 7.87 -9.26 5.60
N ASP A 36 6.59 -8.92 5.54
CA ASP A 36 5.50 -9.78 5.09
C ASP A 36 5.37 -9.87 3.57
N GLU A 37 5.81 -8.84 2.84
CA GLU A 37 5.83 -8.87 1.38
C GLU A 37 6.94 -9.81 0.88
N PRO A 38 6.70 -10.60 -0.21
CA PRO A 38 7.65 -11.57 -0.72
C PRO A 38 8.75 -10.93 -1.59
N ARG A 39 9.21 -9.75 -1.22
CA ARG A 39 10.20 -8.93 -1.94
C ARG A 39 11.16 -8.25 -1.00
N LEU A 40 12.33 -7.87 -1.53
CA LEU A 40 13.23 -6.93 -0.88
C LEU A 40 12.62 -5.52 -0.84
N ALA A 41 13.20 -4.65 -0.01
CA ALA A 41 12.77 -3.26 0.12
C ALA A 41 12.79 -2.54 -1.23
N TYR A 42 11.70 -1.88 -1.58
CA TYR A 42 11.53 -1.15 -2.83
C TYR A 42 10.99 0.27 -2.57
N ASN A 43 11.13 1.15 -3.56
CA ASN A 43 10.56 2.49 -3.53
C ASN A 43 9.04 2.42 -3.78
N ARG A 44 8.27 2.45 -2.69
CA ARG A 44 6.81 2.35 -2.72
C ARG A 44 6.13 3.51 -3.48
N VAL A 45 6.78 4.67 -3.57
CA VAL A 45 6.27 5.82 -4.33
C VAL A 45 6.21 5.51 -5.83
N LEU A 46 7.08 4.63 -6.33
CA LEU A 46 7.12 4.24 -7.74
C LEU A 46 6.18 3.08 -8.10
N LEU A 47 5.33 2.61 -7.18
CA LEU A 47 4.32 1.59 -7.51
C LEU A 47 3.32 2.09 -8.56
N SER A 48 3.01 3.38 -8.57
CA SER A 48 2.19 3.99 -9.62
C SER A 48 2.85 3.91 -10.99
N SER A 49 4.16 4.13 -11.08
CA SER A 49 4.93 3.97 -12.32
C SER A 49 4.96 2.50 -12.79
N VAL A 50 5.03 1.54 -11.85
CA VAL A 50 4.93 0.11 -12.19
C VAL A 50 3.55 -0.22 -12.74
N LEU A 51 2.48 0.24 -12.08
CA LEU A 51 1.11 0.04 -12.54
C LEU A 51 0.87 0.69 -13.92
N ALA A 52 1.48 1.84 -14.17
CA ALA A 52 1.41 2.53 -15.46
C ALA A 52 2.33 1.91 -16.53
N GLY A 53 3.13 0.88 -16.20
CA GLY A 53 4.08 0.27 -17.14
C GLY A 53 5.26 1.17 -17.52
N GLU A 54 5.60 2.14 -16.67
CA GLU A 54 6.71 3.09 -16.85
C GLU A 54 7.98 2.65 -16.12
N ALA A 55 7.85 1.71 -15.18
CA ALA A 55 8.94 1.06 -14.49
C ALA A 55 8.61 -0.41 -14.24
N THR A 56 9.62 -1.22 -14.05
CA THR A 56 9.48 -2.63 -13.63
C THR A 56 9.57 -2.73 -12.11
N SER A 57 9.03 -3.80 -11.55
CA SER A 57 9.14 -4.10 -10.12
C SER A 57 10.61 -4.24 -9.65
N GLN A 58 11.53 -4.62 -10.55
CA GLN A 58 12.94 -4.76 -10.24
C GLN A 58 13.67 -3.41 -10.19
N GLU A 59 13.33 -2.49 -11.10
CA GLU A 59 13.95 -1.14 -11.15
C GLU A 59 13.64 -0.30 -9.92
N ILE A 60 12.54 -0.58 -9.24
CA ILE A 60 12.16 0.15 -8.02
C ILE A 60 12.77 -0.43 -6.74
N GLU A 61 13.54 -1.55 -6.80
CA GLU A 61 14.24 -2.09 -5.64
C GLU A 61 15.29 -1.10 -5.11
N LEU A 62 15.31 -0.90 -3.78
CA LEU A 62 16.22 0.06 -3.15
C LEU A 62 17.62 -0.48 -2.99
N LYS A 63 17.76 -1.76 -2.69
CA LYS A 63 19.03 -2.44 -2.41
C LYS A 63 18.97 -3.88 -2.89
N SER A 64 20.03 -4.34 -3.55
CA SER A 64 20.15 -5.73 -4.00
C SER A 64 20.31 -6.71 -2.82
N ALA A 65 20.00 -7.98 -3.02
CA ALA A 65 20.24 -9.03 -2.03
C ALA A 65 21.71 -9.10 -1.60
N ALA A 66 22.64 -8.87 -2.54
CA ALA A 66 24.07 -8.80 -2.23
C ALA A 66 24.39 -7.65 -1.26
N TRP A 67 23.78 -6.49 -1.44
CA TRP A 67 24.00 -5.34 -0.57
C TRP A 67 23.66 -5.65 0.90
N TRP A 68 22.56 -6.36 1.16
CA TRP A 68 22.14 -6.76 2.52
C TRP A 68 23.12 -7.79 3.11
N ARG A 69 23.42 -8.84 2.34
CA ARG A 69 24.32 -9.93 2.74
C ARG A 69 25.73 -9.43 3.09
N ASP A 70 26.30 -8.56 2.24
CA ASP A 70 27.68 -8.04 2.41
C ASP A 70 27.82 -7.16 3.65
N ARG A 71 26.69 -6.72 4.23
CA ARG A 71 26.61 -5.98 5.50
C ARG A 71 26.22 -6.84 6.70
N GLY A 72 26.14 -8.14 6.51
CA GLY A 72 25.77 -9.08 7.58
C GLY A 72 24.32 -8.90 8.07
N VAL A 73 23.42 -8.34 7.22
CA VAL A 73 22.02 -8.15 7.56
C VAL A 73 21.21 -9.36 7.11
N THR A 74 20.52 -9.98 8.06
CA THR A 74 19.55 -11.04 7.76
C THR A 74 18.22 -10.40 7.37
N VAL A 75 17.72 -10.69 6.16
CA VAL A 75 16.40 -10.22 5.71
C VAL A 75 15.49 -11.42 5.55
N THR A 76 14.43 -11.48 6.37
CA THR A 76 13.32 -12.42 6.22
C THR A 76 12.19 -11.67 5.51
N TYR A 77 11.85 -12.07 4.29
CA TYR A 77 10.75 -11.53 3.49
C TYR A 77 9.74 -12.62 3.14
N GLY A 78 8.50 -12.24 2.88
CA GLY A 78 7.39 -13.17 2.68
C GLY A 78 6.91 -13.83 3.99
N CYS A 79 7.28 -13.27 5.15
CA CYS A 79 6.88 -13.79 6.45
C CYS A 79 6.60 -12.63 7.42
N ALA A 80 5.37 -12.53 7.87
CA ALA A 80 4.97 -11.51 8.84
C ALA A 80 5.55 -11.77 10.25
N ALA A 81 5.79 -10.69 10.99
CA ALA A 81 5.88 -10.77 12.45
C ALA A 81 4.44 -10.85 12.98
N ASP A 82 4.16 -11.88 13.78
CA ASP A 82 2.82 -12.24 14.23
C ASP A 82 2.56 -11.80 15.69
N ALA A 83 3.56 -11.94 16.55
CA ALA A 83 3.49 -11.50 17.94
C ALA A 83 4.86 -11.04 18.44
N ILE A 84 4.86 -10.29 19.54
CA ILE A 84 6.07 -9.83 20.23
C ILE A 84 5.93 -10.11 21.71
N ASP A 85 6.91 -10.82 22.27
CA ASP A 85 7.10 -10.95 23.71
C ASP A 85 8.18 -9.96 24.17
N LEU A 86 7.75 -8.86 24.76
CA LEU A 86 8.68 -7.83 25.27
C LEU A 86 9.45 -8.29 26.51
N ALA A 87 8.87 -9.19 27.33
CA ALA A 87 9.52 -9.70 28.55
C ALA A 87 10.65 -10.67 28.18
N ALA A 88 10.36 -11.63 27.32
CA ALA A 88 11.35 -12.56 26.78
C ALA A 88 12.23 -11.95 25.68
N ARG A 89 11.88 -10.78 25.16
CA ARG A 89 12.54 -10.10 24.03
C ARG A 89 12.61 -10.96 22.77
N HIS A 90 11.47 -11.46 22.34
CA HIS A 90 11.32 -12.28 21.15
C HIS A 90 10.27 -11.75 20.21
N VAL A 91 10.54 -11.80 18.90
CA VAL A 91 9.54 -11.61 17.83
C VAL A 91 9.18 -12.99 17.29
N HIS A 92 7.89 -13.32 17.30
CA HIS A 92 7.35 -14.54 16.72
C HIS A 92 6.91 -14.27 15.28
N LEU A 93 7.28 -15.16 14.37
CA LEU A 93 6.96 -15.05 12.95
C LEU A 93 5.82 -16.01 12.60
N ALA A 94 5.05 -15.66 11.58
CA ALA A 94 3.92 -16.45 11.08
C ALA A 94 4.28 -17.89 10.64
N ASN A 95 5.56 -18.15 10.36
CA ASN A 95 6.08 -19.49 10.04
C ASN A 95 6.55 -20.30 11.29
N GLY A 96 6.29 -19.81 12.50
CA GLY A 96 6.65 -20.45 13.76
C GLY A 96 8.09 -20.18 14.25
N LEU A 97 8.92 -19.48 13.48
CA LEU A 97 10.25 -19.09 13.93
C LEU A 97 10.18 -17.96 14.96
N THR A 98 11.20 -17.90 15.81
CA THR A 98 11.33 -16.88 16.84
C THR A 98 12.68 -16.17 16.68
N VAL A 99 12.68 -14.84 16.71
CA VAL A 99 13.87 -14.00 16.52
C VAL A 99 14.12 -13.21 17.82
N PRO A 100 15.25 -13.42 18.52
CA PRO A 100 15.58 -12.68 19.73
C PRO A 100 16.05 -11.27 19.40
N PHE A 101 15.78 -10.30 20.29
CA PHE A 101 16.24 -8.94 20.17
C PHE A 101 16.70 -8.34 21.50
N SER A 102 17.66 -7.41 21.44
CA SER A 102 17.94 -6.46 22.52
C SER A 102 17.35 -5.09 22.20
N LYS A 103 17.23 -4.77 20.92
CA LYS A 103 16.55 -3.57 20.42
C LYS A 103 15.55 -3.96 19.33
N LEU A 104 14.39 -3.30 19.36
CA LEU A 104 13.30 -3.50 18.41
C LEU A 104 12.90 -2.19 17.78
N VAL A 105 12.74 -2.19 16.45
CA VAL A 105 12.27 -1.04 15.68
C VAL A 105 11.02 -1.44 14.89
N PHE A 106 9.96 -0.65 15.03
CA PHE A 106 8.77 -0.75 14.20
C PHE A 106 8.92 0.16 12.97
N ALA A 107 9.05 -0.44 11.80
CA ALA A 107 9.05 0.22 10.50
C ALA A 107 7.91 -0.33 9.61
N THR A 108 6.79 -0.67 10.25
CA THR A 108 5.63 -1.39 9.70
C THR A 108 4.81 -0.58 8.69
N GLY A 109 5.09 0.71 8.57
CA GLY A 109 4.45 1.58 7.58
C GLY A 109 2.97 1.85 7.87
N SER A 110 2.13 1.69 6.86
CA SER A 110 0.70 1.98 6.93
C SER A 110 -0.10 0.98 6.09
N ILE A 111 -1.38 0.85 6.45
CA ILE A 111 -2.36 0.05 5.74
C ILE A 111 -3.38 0.94 5.04
N PRO A 112 -3.93 0.52 3.89
CA PRO A 112 -4.95 1.28 3.17
C PRO A 112 -6.26 1.32 3.97
N VAL A 113 -6.98 2.43 3.83
CA VAL A 113 -8.33 2.55 4.38
C VAL A 113 -9.31 1.93 3.39
N ARG A 114 -10.04 0.92 3.83
CA ARG A 114 -11.27 0.46 3.19
C ARG A 114 -12.45 1.20 3.80
N LEU A 115 -13.39 1.64 2.97
CA LEU A 115 -14.61 2.27 3.47
C LEU A 115 -15.44 1.23 4.24
N ALA A 116 -16.01 1.64 5.38
CA ALA A 116 -16.92 0.81 6.16
C ALA A 116 -18.34 0.88 5.55
N VAL A 117 -18.49 0.37 4.33
CA VAL A 117 -19.77 0.29 3.62
C VAL A 117 -20.14 -1.17 3.36
N PRO A 118 -21.44 -1.50 3.23
CA PRO A 118 -21.86 -2.84 2.85
C PRO A 118 -21.15 -3.29 1.56
N GLY A 119 -20.74 -4.54 1.50
CA GLY A 119 -20.06 -5.12 0.34
C GLY A 119 -18.57 -4.78 0.19
N ALA A 120 -17.95 -4.07 1.15
CA ALA A 120 -16.54 -3.71 1.07
C ALA A 120 -15.56 -4.92 1.04
N ASP A 121 -16.03 -6.11 1.43
CA ASP A 121 -15.22 -7.33 1.48
C ASP A 121 -15.57 -8.35 0.37
N ILE A 122 -16.45 -7.99 -0.57
CA ILE A 122 -16.80 -8.85 -1.71
C ILE A 122 -15.56 -9.09 -2.58
N PRO A 123 -15.34 -10.31 -3.12
CA PRO A 123 -14.30 -10.58 -4.10
C PRO A 123 -14.35 -9.61 -5.29
N GLY A 124 -13.22 -8.98 -5.62
CA GLY A 124 -13.13 -7.89 -6.60
C GLY A 124 -13.00 -6.50 -5.98
N VAL A 125 -13.03 -6.40 -4.63
CA VAL A 125 -12.67 -5.17 -3.92
C VAL A 125 -11.18 -5.20 -3.57
N HIS A 126 -10.45 -4.23 -4.07
CA HIS A 126 -9.00 -4.10 -3.97
C HIS A 126 -8.59 -2.82 -3.25
N THR A 127 -7.30 -2.72 -2.97
CA THR A 127 -6.62 -1.51 -2.50
C THR A 127 -5.45 -1.21 -3.43
N PHE A 128 -4.77 -0.08 -3.20
CA PHE A 128 -3.53 0.24 -3.90
C PHE A 128 -2.51 0.72 -2.88
N ARG A 129 -1.66 -0.20 -2.40
CA ARG A 129 -0.68 0.11 -1.35
C ARG A 129 0.64 -0.62 -1.47
N ASP A 130 0.65 -1.88 -1.88
CA ASP A 130 1.85 -2.71 -1.94
C ASP A 130 2.03 -3.38 -3.31
N SER A 131 3.09 -4.18 -3.46
CA SER A 131 3.41 -4.84 -4.72
C SER A 131 2.38 -5.91 -5.12
N ARG A 132 1.72 -6.55 -4.13
CA ARG A 132 0.66 -7.54 -4.38
C ARG A 132 -0.58 -6.86 -4.95
N ASP A 133 -0.91 -5.67 -4.44
CA ASP A 133 -1.98 -4.85 -5.00
C ASP A 133 -1.70 -4.52 -6.48
N VAL A 134 -0.47 -4.08 -6.81
CA VAL A 134 -0.09 -3.76 -8.20
C VAL A 134 -0.25 -4.96 -9.12
N ASP A 135 0.19 -6.15 -8.71
CA ASP A 135 0.08 -7.37 -9.51
C ASP A 135 -1.41 -7.70 -9.82
N GLN A 136 -2.30 -7.53 -8.82
CA GLN A 136 -3.75 -7.70 -9.00
C GLN A 136 -4.35 -6.63 -9.93
N LEU A 137 -3.99 -5.36 -9.75
CA LEU A 137 -4.50 -4.27 -10.58
C LEU A 137 -4.03 -4.37 -12.04
N LEU A 138 -2.80 -4.82 -12.29
CA LEU A 138 -2.31 -5.12 -13.65
C LEU A 138 -3.13 -6.23 -14.32
N ALA A 139 -3.55 -7.24 -13.57
CA ALA A 139 -4.43 -8.30 -14.11
C ALA A 139 -5.79 -7.76 -14.53
N LEU A 140 -6.38 -6.83 -13.75
CA LEU A 140 -7.64 -6.15 -14.11
C LEU A 140 -7.48 -5.34 -15.40
N GLY A 141 -6.38 -4.59 -15.55
CA GLY A 141 -6.09 -3.83 -16.76
C GLY A 141 -6.02 -4.71 -18.01
N LYS A 142 -5.26 -5.80 -17.95
CA LYS A 142 -5.12 -6.77 -19.05
C LYS A 142 -6.46 -7.40 -19.44
N ALA A 143 -7.34 -7.64 -18.49
CA ALA A 143 -8.69 -8.19 -18.73
C ALA A 143 -9.67 -7.15 -19.27
N LYS A 144 -9.27 -5.87 -19.38
CA LYS A 144 -10.11 -4.74 -19.83
C LYS A 144 -11.40 -4.58 -19.00
N THR A 145 -11.30 -4.81 -17.69
CA THR A 145 -12.43 -4.77 -16.77
C THR A 145 -12.94 -3.33 -16.55
N ARG A 146 -14.17 -3.21 -16.10
CA ARG A 146 -14.71 -1.94 -15.59
C ARG A 146 -14.28 -1.80 -14.13
N VAL A 147 -13.48 -0.80 -13.85
CA VAL A 147 -12.93 -0.57 -12.50
C VAL A 147 -13.43 0.76 -11.96
N VAL A 148 -14.03 0.72 -10.79
CA VAL A 148 -14.35 1.93 -10.02
C VAL A 148 -13.22 2.19 -9.02
N VAL A 149 -12.61 3.37 -9.09
CA VAL A 149 -11.62 3.84 -8.11
C VAL A 149 -12.31 4.82 -7.16
N VAL A 150 -12.27 4.56 -5.87
CA VAL A 150 -12.90 5.42 -4.85
C VAL A 150 -11.84 6.23 -4.12
N GLY A 151 -11.81 7.54 -4.40
CA GLY A 151 -10.88 8.51 -3.83
C GLY A 151 -10.17 9.33 -4.90
N GLY A 152 -10.39 10.65 -4.92
CA GLY A 152 -9.82 11.61 -5.89
C GLY A 152 -8.58 12.35 -5.38
N GLY A 153 -7.90 11.80 -4.38
CA GLY A 153 -6.57 12.25 -3.95
C GLY A 153 -5.46 11.68 -4.83
N LEU A 154 -4.19 12.02 -4.52
CA LEU A 154 -3.02 11.64 -5.33
C LEU A 154 -2.98 10.15 -5.67
N LEU A 155 -3.08 9.29 -4.66
CA LEU A 155 -2.99 7.84 -4.86
C LEU A 155 -4.13 7.27 -5.72
N GLY A 156 -5.34 7.83 -5.58
CA GLY A 156 -6.49 7.42 -6.40
C GLY A 156 -6.35 7.83 -7.86
N LEU A 157 -5.83 9.02 -8.12
CA LEU A 157 -5.52 9.50 -9.47
C LEU A 157 -4.42 8.66 -10.12
N GLU A 158 -3.37 8.32 -9.38
CA GLU A 158 -2.29 7.44 -9.83
C GLU A 158 -2.81 6.02 -10.15
N ALA A 159 -3.66 5.46 -9.27
CA ALA A 159 -4.29 4.16 -9.51
C ALA A 159 -5.20 4.19 -10.75
N ALA A 160 -6.03 5.22 -10.89
CA ALA A 160 -6.94 5.39 -12.02
C ALA A 160 -6.16 5.52 -13.34
N TYR A 161 -5.11 6.34 -13.36
CA TYR A 161 -4.25 6.50 -14.54
C TYR A 161 -3.54 5.20 -14.92
N GLY A 162 -2.92 4.52 -13.93
CA GLY A 162 -2.21 3.26 -14.17
C GLY A 162 -3.15 2.17 -14.70
N LEU A 163 -4.34 2.03 -14.12
CA LEU A 163 -5.36 1.08 -14.58
C LEU A 163 -5.85 1.39 -16.01
N ALA A 164 -6.14 2.66 -16.31
CA ALA A 164 -6.55 3.07 -17.64
C ALA A 164 -5.45 2.79 -18.67
N LYS A 165 -4.20 3.09 -18.35
CA LYS A 165 -3.04 2.81 -19.20
C LYS A 165 -2.80 1.31 -19.38
N ALA A 166 -3.11 0.49 -18.37
CA ALA A 166 -3.07 -0.97 -18.44
C ALA A 166 -4.25 -1.56 -19.26
N GLY A 167 -5.26 -0.75 -19.62
CA GLY A 167 -6.37 -1.15 -20.50
C GLY A 167 -7.74 -1.27 -19.84
N ALA A 168 -7.88 -1.02 -18.53
CA ALA A 168 -9.17 -1.01 -17.84
C ALA A 168 -10.04 0.19 -18.27
N LYS A 169 -11.37 0.03 -18.16
CA LYS A 169 -12.32 1.15 -18.23
C LYS A 169 -12.50 1.69 -16.80
N VAL A 170 -12.07 2.92 -16.56
CA VAL A 170 -11.98 3.47 -15.20
C VAL A 170 -13.00 4.57 -14.98
N THR A 171 -13.78 4.46 -13.90
CA THR A 171 -14.59 5.53 -13.32
C THR A 171 -14.02 5.89 -11.95
N LEU A 172 -13.61 7.14 -11.76
CA LEU A 172 -13.10 7.67 -10.49
C LEU A 172 -14.25 8.34 -9.72
N LEU A 173 -14.54 7.85 -8.54
CA LEU A 173 -15.52 8.44 -7.61
C LEU A 173 -14.78 9.28 -6.57
N HIS A 174 -15.23 10.52 -6.36
CA HIS A 174 -14.71 11.37 -5.30
C HIS A 174 -15.83 12.02 -4.51
N LEU A 175 -15.72 11.96 -3.17
CA LEU A 175 -16.73 12.50 -2.26
C LEU A 175 -16.84 14.02 -2.35
N MET A 176 -15.70 14.71 -2.56
CA MET A 176 -15.65 16.17 -2.58
C MET A 176 -15.98 16.72 -3.97
N GLU A 177 -16.25 18.02 -4.04
CA GLU A 177 -16.63 18.73 -5.28
C GLU A 177 -15.42 19.05 -6.20
N SER A 178 -14.19 18.76 -5.74
CA SER A 178 -12.97 18.96 -6.53
C SER A 178 -11.92 17.90 -6.24
N LEU A 179 -11.11 17.57 -7.24
CA LEU A 179 -9.96 16.69 -7.08
C LEU A 179 -8.86 17.36 -6.26
N MET A 180 -8.13 16.58 -5.45
CA MET A 180 -6.97 17.07 -4.69
C MET A 180 -7.29 18.32 -3.85
N GLU A 181 -8.46 18.39 -3.26
CA GLU A 181 -9.03 19.55 -2.55
C GLU A 181 -8.15 20.11 -1.42
N ARG A 182 -7.21 19.31 -0.93
CA ARG A 182 -6.25 19.73 0.10
C ARG A 182 -4.97 20.33 -0.45
N GLN A 183 -4.69 20.15 -1.75
CA GLN A 183 -3.43 20.55 -2.39
C GLN A 183 -3.64 21.58 -3.50
N LEU A 184 -4.80 21.61 -4.14
CA LEU A 184 -5.09 22.46 -5.30
C LEU A 184 -6.21 23.44 -5.00
N ASP A 185 -6.11 24.63 -5.58
CA ASP A 185 -7.22 25.56 -5.68
C ASP A 185 -8.23 25.14 -6.78
N ALA A 186 -9.37 25.78 -6.85
CA ALA A 186 -10.43 25.41 -7.78
C ALA A 186 -10.04 25.50 -9.27
N PRO A 187 -9.32 26.53 -9.75
CA PRO A 187 -8.83 26.58 -11.13
C PRO A 187 -7.89 25.40 -11.46
N ALA A 188 -6.91 25.11 -10.60
CA ALA A 188 -5.96 24.01 -10.80
C ALA A 188 -6.67 22.64 -10.74
N ALA A 189 -7.60 22.44 -9.82
CA ALA A 189 -8.40 21.22 -9.74
C ALA A 189 -9.28 21.00 -10.99
N THR A 190 -9.82 22.09 -11.56
CA THR A 190 -10.60 22.04 -12.81
C THR A 190 -9.72 21.63 -13.98
N LEU A 191 -8.51 22.18 -14.08
CA LEU A 191 -7.55 21.81 -15.11
C LEU A 191 -7.13 20.35 -14.96
N LEU A 192 -6.80 19.91 -13.74
CA LEU A 192 -6.44 18.52 -13.45
C LEU A 192 -7.57 17.57 -13.88
N LYS A 193 -8.83 17.87 -13.54
CA LYS A 193 -9.98 17.07 -13.94
C LYS A 193 -10.02 16.85 -15.44
N ARG A 194 -9.90 17.91 -16.24
CA ARG A 194 -9.88 17.82 -17.71
C ARG A 194 -8.74 16.95 -18.21
N LEU A 195 -7.51 17.16 -17.69
CA LEU A 195 -6.34 16.38 -18.09
C LEU A 195 -6.49 14.89 -17.78
N VAL A 196 -7.18 14.53 -16.70
CA VAL A 196 -7.46 13.15 -16.35
C VAL A 196 -8.57 12.57 -17.22
N GLU A 197 -9.63 13.33 -17.51
CA GLU A 197 -10.70 12.93 -18.44
C GLU A 197 -10.18 12.72 -19.87
N ASP A 198 -9.22 13.54 -20.33
CA ASP A 198 -8.53 13.37 -21.62
C ASP A 198 -7.74 12.04 -21.71
N LYS A 199 -7.46 11.39 -20.57
CA LYS A 199 -6.88 10.05 -20.52
C LYS A 199 -7.92 8.92 -20.59
N GLY A 200 -9.20 9.26 -20.80
CA GLY A 200 -10.30 8.31 -20.89
C GLY A 200 -10.81 7.82 -19.54
N ILE A 201 -10.56 8.56 -18.46
CA ILE A 201 -11.04 8.26 -17.11
C ILE A 201 -12.28 9.09 -16.85
N GLU A 202 -13.40 8.44 -16.58
CA GLU A 202 -14.63 9.11 -16.14
C GLU A 202 -14.47 9.58 -14.69
N ILE A 203 -14.88 10.83 -14.38
CA ILE A 203 -14.77 11.40 -13.03
C ILE A 203 -16.14 11.83 -12.52
N LEU A 204 -16.54 11.29 -11.38
CA LEU A 204 -17.76 11.68 -10.67
C LEU A 204 -17.36 12.33 -9.33
N LEU A 205 -17.57 13.65 -9.25
CA LEU A 205 -17.39 14.45 -8.03
C LEU A 205 -18.70 14.47 -7.22
N GLY A 206 -18.63 14.80 -5.92
CA GLY A 206 -19.78 14.74 -5.02
C GLY A 206 -20.35 13.31 -4.87
N ALA A 207 -19.57 12.30 -5.26
CA ALA A 207 -20.00 10.92 -5.35
C ALA A 207 -19.77 10.19 -4.01
N ASN A 208 -20.79 10.14 -3.18
CA ASN A 208 -20.76 9.44 -1.90
C ASN A 208 -21.11 7.96 -2.10
N THR A 209 -20.14 7.06 -1.93
CA THR A 209 -20.34 5.61 -2.03
C THR A 209 -21.20 5.12 -0.87
N ARG A 210 -22.36 4.53 -1.17
CA ARG A 210 -23.28 3.96 -0.19
C ARG A 210 -22.98 2.48 0.08
N GLN A 211 -22.79 1.69 -0.97
CA GLN A 211 -22.45 0.27 -0.88
C GLN A 211 -21.75 -0.23 -2.15
N ILE A 212 -21.02 -1.33 -2.00
CA ILE A 212 -20.53 -2.14 -3.13
C ILE A 212 -21.54 -3.23 -3.38
N MET A 213 -21.97 -3.35 -4.63
CA MET A 213 -22.98 -4.32 -5.06
C MET A 213 -22.31 -5.59 -5.56
N GLY A 214 -23.01 -6.71 -5.40
CA GLY A 214 -22.60 -8.02 -5.89
C GLY A 214 -22.91 -9.12 -4.88
N GLY A 215 -22.76 -10.36 -5.33
CA GLY A 215 -22.89 -11.56 -4.51
C GLY A 215 -21.54 -12.27 -4.37
N GLU A 216 -21.22 -13.18 -5.29
CA GLU A 216 -19.94 -13.88 -5.33
C GLU A 216 -18.77 -12.98 -5.76
N LYS A 217 -19.04 -11.90 -6.48
CA LYS A 217 -18.08 -10.89 -6.94
C LYS A 217 -18.76 -9.53 -7.09
N VAL A 218 -17.96 -8.48 -7.20
CA VAL A 218 -18.42 -7.12 -7.50
C VAL A 218 -19.18 -7.10 -8.83
N ASP A 219 -20.32 -6.39 -8.86
CA ASP A 219 -21.08 -6.09 -10.07
C ASP A 219 -21.40 -4.58 -10.22
N GLY A 220 -21.22 -3.78 -9.15
CA GLY A 220 -21.41 -2.34 -9.19
C GLY A 220 -21.13 -1.63 -7.88
N VAL A 221 -21.30 -0.30 -7.93
CA VAL A 221 -21.24 0.61 -6.78
C VAL A 221 -22.51 1.44 -6.76
N GLU A 222 -23.25 1.43 -5.65
CA GLU A 222 -24.39 2.32 -5.42
C GLU A 222 -23.92 3.57 -4.68
N LEU A 223 -24.32 4.73 -5.17
CA LEU A 223 -24.09 6.03 -4.54
C LEU A 223 -25.27 6.41 -3.62
N ALA A 224 -25.02 7.33 -2.69
CA ALA A 224 -26.03 7.80 -1.74
C ALA A 224 -27.23 8.51 -2.41
N ASP A 225 -27.06 9.03 -3.62
CA ASP A 225 -28.13 9.64 -4.43
C ASP A 225 -28.93 8.64 -5.28
N GLY A 226 -28.64 7.34 -5.15
CA GLY A 226 -29.33 6.26 -5.83
C GLY A 226 -28.77 5.90 -7.21
N ARG A 227 -27.75 6.61 -7.71
CA ARG A 227 -27.06 6.19 -8.95
C ARG A 227 -26.31 4.88 -8.71
N VAL A 228 -26.32 4.03 -9.73
CA VAL A 228 -25.58 2.77 -9.76
C VAL A 228 -24.53 2.83 -10.87
N ILE A 229 -23.29 2.58 -10.51
CA ILE A 229 -22.15 2.53 -11.41
C ILE A 229 -21.76 1.07 -11.59
N ALA A 230 -21.94 0.54 -12.78
CA ALA A 230 -21.57 -0.85 -13.08
C ALA A 230 -20.06 -1.04 -13.03
N ALA A 231 -19.58 -2.03 -12.29
CA ALA A 231 -18.17 -2.32 -12.09
C ALA A 231 -17.91 -3.82 -11.96
N ASP A 232 -16.77 -4.27 -12.44
CA ASP A 232 -16.30 -5.64 -12.27
C ASP A 232 -15.27 -5.72 -11.13
N ALA A 233 -14.72 -4.56 -10.73
CA ALA A 233 -13.83 -4.41 -9.59
C ALA A 233 -13.90 -3.00 -8.99
N VAL A 234 -13.57 -2.88 -7.70
CA VAL A 234 -13.49 -1.61 -6.97
C VAL A 234 -12.12 -1.49 -6.33
N VAL A 235 -11.51 -0.30 -6.41
CA VAL A 235 -10.24 0.01 -5.76
C VAL A 235 -10.44 1.13 -4.74
N PHE A 236 -10.23 0.84 -3.46
CA PHE A 236 -10.23 1.88 -2.44
C PHE A 236 -8.89 2.60 -2.37
N ALA A 237 -8.91 3.90 -2.62
CA ALA A 237 -7.79 4.84 -2.47
C ALA A 237 -8.18 6.01 -1.54
N ALA A 238 -8.95 5.71 -0.48
CA ALA A 238 -9.55 6.68 0.44
C ALA A 238 -8.63 7.10 1.60
N GLY A 239 -7.32 6.86 1.48
CA GLY A 239 -6.31 7.20 2.48
C GLY A 239 -5.63 5.99 3.12
N ILE A 240 -4.80 6.28 4.12
CA ILE A 240 -4.01 5.28 4.85
C ILE A 240 -4.09 5.54 6.35
N ARG A 241 -3.84 4.50 7.14
CA ARG A 241 -3.65 4.60 8.60
C ARG A 241 -2.35 3.91 9.02
N PRO A 242 -1.68 4.37 10.10
CA PRO A 242 -0.47 3.70 10.61
C PRO A 242 -0.74 2.22 10.89
N ASN A 243 0.21 1.35 10.52
CA ASN A 243 0.18 -0.07 10.86
C ASN A 243 0.80 -0.28 12.25
N ALA A 244 0.05 0.05 13.29
CA ALA A 244 0.51 0.07 14.68
C ALA A 244 -0.06 -1.08 15.53
N MET A 245 -0.87 -1.99 14.94
CA MET A 245 -1.55 -3.04 15.72
C MET A 245 -0.57 -3.94 16.46
N LEU A 246 0.45 -4.45 15.78
CA LEU A 246 1.45 -5.33 16.40
C LEU A 246 2.16 -4.66 17.59
N ALA A 247 2.46 -3.37 17.51
CA ALA A 247 3.05 -2.61 18.61
C ALA A 247 2.04 -2.46 19.77
N LYS A 248 0.78 -2.15 19.46
CA LYS A 248 -0.29 -2.01 20.45
C LYS A 248 -0.56 -3.33 21.18
N ASP A 249 -0.66 -4.43 20.43
CA ASP A 249 -0.93 -5.76 20.97
C ASP A 249 0.22 -6.26 21.88
N ALA A 250 1.45 -5.83 21.58
CA ALA A 250 2.60 -6.04 22.44
C ALA A 250 2.66 -5.11 23.68
N GLY A 251 1.70 -4.20 23.85
CA GLY A 251 1.66 -3.26 24.99
C GLY A 251 2.56 -2.02 24.82
N VAL A 252 3.08 -1.76 23.63
CA VAL A 252 3.85 -0.54 23.34
C VAL A 252 2.89 0.64 23.22
N PRO A 253 3.10 1.78 23.93
CA PRO A 253 2.29 2.98 23.76
C PRO A 253 2.37 3.49 22.33
N VAL A 254 1.20 3.72 21.72
CA VAL A 254 1.10 4.27 20.36
C VAL A 254 0.27 5.55 20.38
N ASN A 255 0.71 6.56 19.64
CA ASN A 255 -0.07 7.78 19.43
C ASN A 255 -1.20 7.54 18.41
N ARG A 256 -2.21 8.41 18.46
CA ARG A 256 -3.34 8.42 17.51
C ARG A 256 -2.92 8.96 16.16
#